data_f76e5afbfae7fb3fc3dfa6a109c4a9ee
#
_entry.id   f76e5afbfae7fb3fc3dfa6a109c4a9ee
#
_cell.length_a   1.000
_cell.length_b   1.000
_cell.length_c   1.000
_cell.angle_alpha   90.00
_cell.angle_beta   90.00
_cell.angle_gamma   90.00
#
_symmetry.space_group_name_H-M   'P 1'
#
loop_
_entity.id
_entity.type
_entity.pdbx_description
1 polymer ?
#
loop_
_entity_poly.entity_id
_entity_poly.type
_entity_poly.pdbx_seq_one_letter_code
_entity_poly.pdbx_strand_id
1 'polypeptide(L)'
;VPNLHIATLGIERIVPRMADMGVFIRLLSRSALGSPITQYTTHFRGPQKGGEMHIVLVDNGRSARLGMEEFWTSLKCIRCGACMNTCPVYRRSGGLSYGAVYSGPIGAIIDPTFNERKYSTLPFASTMNGSCTNVCPVKINIHEQLYKWRRVLAEHHELPFVKREIMHMAGKLMGQPTLYRTAINGTEVALSSLPRFVLYNWLNPWGKHRELPHPVKQTFHSWYKKNRLKDKKESKGGKA
;
A
#
# COMPACT_ATOMS: atom_id res chain seq x y z
N VAL A 1 -21.60 -5.93 -35.27
CA VAL A 1 -21.39 -4.55 -34.79
C VAL A 1 -22.77 -3.90 -34.72
N PRO A 2 -23.13 -3.23 -33.61
CA PRO A 2 -24.42 -2.52 -33.52
C PRO A 2 -24.47 -1.31 -34.43
N ASN A 3 -25.70 -0.83 -34.71
CA ASN A 3 -25.87 0.38 -35.53
C ASN A 3 -25.31 1.64 -34.88
N LEU A 4 -25.36 1.69 -33.55
CA LEU A 4 -24.72 2.72 -32.72
C LEU A 4 -23.71 2.07 -31.79
N HIS A 5 -22.46 2.50 -31.88
CA HIS A 5 -21.37 2.06 -30.96
C HIS A 5 -20.77 3.28 -30.27
N ILE A 6 -20.91 3.35 -28.96
CA ILE A 6 -20.29 4.39 -28.12
C ILE A 6 -19.22 3.74 -27.26
N ALA A 7 -17.95 4.11 -27.51
CA ALA A 7 -16.81 3.65 -26.74
C ALA A 7 -16.32 4.78 -25.81
N THR A 8 -16.22 4.50 -24.52
CA THR A 8 -15.65 5.44 -23.53
C THR A 8 -14.32 4.90 -23.04
N LEU A 9 -13.27 5.71 -23.03
CA LEU A 9 -11.95 5.31 -22.53
C LEU A 9 -11.24 6.48 -21.85
N GLY A 10 -10.42 6.16 -20.85
CA GLY A 10 -9.54 7.15 -20.26
C GLY A 10 -8.38 7.49 -21.19
N ILE A 11 -7.93 8.74 -21.17
CA ILE A 11 -6.83 9.21 -22.01
C ILE A 11 -5.53 8.41 -21.81
N GLU A 12 -5.34 7.80 -20.64
CA GLU A 12 -4.20 6.94 -20.33
C GLU A 12 -4.20 5.59 -21.08
N ARG A 13 -5.25 5.30 -21.85
CA ARG A 13 -5.41 4.06 -22.63
C ARG A 13 -5.01 4.22 -24.08
N ILE A 14 -4.67 5.41 -24.50
CA ILE A 14 -4.27 5.68 -25.88
C ILE A 14 -2.83 5.22 -26.06
N VAL A 15 -2.59 4.45 -27.12
CA VAL A 15 -1.25 4.02 -27.55
C VAL A 15 -0.94 4.61 -28.92
N PRO A 16 0.31 5.03 -29.16
CA PRO A 16 0.65 5.76 -30.39
C PRO A 16 0.66 4.86 -31.63
N ARG A 17 0.94 3.57 -31.49
CA ARG A 17 1.09 2.65 -32.62
C ARG A 17 0.37 1.33 -32.38
N MET A 18 -0.15 0.73 -33.45
CA MET A 18 -0.80 -0.58 -33.40
C MET A 18 0.14 -1.69 -32.91
N ALA A 19 1.43 -1.61 -33.19
CA ALA A 19 2.44 -2.53 -32.73
C ALA A 19 2.54 -2.59 -31.18
N ASP A 20 2.27 -1.47 -30.50
CA ASP A 20 2.32 -1.36 -29.06
C ASP A 20 1.21 -2.20 -28.39
N MET A 21 0.07 -2.40 -29.10
CA MET A 21 -1.00 -3.30 -28.65
C MET A 21 -0.53 -4.75 -28.46
N GLY A 22 0.42 -5.23 -29.28
CA GLY A 22 0.95 -6.57 -29.17
C GLY A 22 1.64 -6.86 -27.83
N VAL A 23 2.18 -5.83 -27.18
CA VAL A 23 2.74 -5.94 -25.83
C VAL A 23 1.62 -6.14 -24.80
N PHE A 24 0.56 -5.33 -24.85
CA PHE A 24 -0.53 -5.37 -23.89
C PHE A 24 -1.36 -6.66 -23.97
N ILE A 25 -1.63 -7.16 -25.18
CA ILE A 25 -2.35 -8.41 -25.41
C ILE A 25 -1.66 -9.59 -24.71
N ARG A 26 -0.34 -9.65 -24.75
CA ARG A 26 0.46 -10.67 -24.05
C ARG A 26 0.61 -10.39 -22.57
N LEU A 27 0.90 -9.16 -22.19
CA LEU A 27 1.21 -8.78 -20.83
C LEU A 27 0.00 -8.92 -19.90
N LEU A 28 -1.17 -8.45 -20.35
CA LEU A 28 -2.41 -8.51 -19.58
C LEU A 28 -2.79 -9.96 -19.26
N SER A 29 -2.84 -10.79 -20.28
CA SER A 29 -3.27 -12.18 -20.16
C SER A 29 -2.35 -13.02 -19.29
N ARG A 30 -1.04 -12.88 -19.43
CA ARG A 30 -0.04 -13.54 -18.58
C ARG A 30 -0.16 -13.15 -17.10
N SER A 31 -0.37 -11.86 -16.85
CA SER A 31 -0.44 -11.33 -15.48
C SER A 31 -1.77 -11.59 -14.79
N ALA A 32 -2.86 -11.68 -15.54
CA ALA A 32 -4.19 -11.92 -14.98
C ALA A 32 -4.51 -13.41 -14.80
N LEU A 33 -4.16 -14.24 -15.79
CA LEU A 33 -4.62 -15.63 -15.91
C LEU A 33 -3.50 -16.65 -16.10
N GLY A 34 -2.25 -16.21 -16.32
CA GLY A 34 -1.15 -17.10 -16.70
C GLY A 34 -1.21 -17.60 -18.15
N SER A 35 -2.14 -17.11 -18.96
CA SER A 35 -2.25 -17.46 -20.36
C SER A 35 -1.23 -16.74 -21.24
N PRO A 36 -0.65 -17.37 -22.28
CA PRO A 36 0.41 -16.77 -23.10
C PRO A 36 -0.03 -15.53 -23.88
N ILE A 37 -1.30 -15.45 -24.25
CA ILE A 37 -1.89 -14.34 -25.02
C ILE A 37 -3.38 -14.21 -24.71
N THR A 38 -3.96 -13.01 -24.91
CA THR A 38 -5.40 -12.79 -24.86
C THR A 38 -6.08 -13.52 -26.02
N GLN A 39 -6.99 -14.44 -25.71
CA GLN A 39 -7.65 -15.29 -26.70
C GLN A 39 -8.83 -14.60 -27.40
N TYR A 40 -9.50 -13.70 -26.70
CA TYR A 40 -10.64 -12.95 -27.23
C TYR A 40 -10.29 -11.47 -27.37
N THR A 41 -9.95 -11.06 -28.59
CA THR A 41 -9.63 -9.67 -28.90
C THR A 41 -10.42 -9.24 -30.13
N THR A 42 -11.21 -8.18 -29.97
CA THR A 42 -11.99 -7.59 -31.08
C THR A 42 -11.46 -6.22 -31.41
N HIS A 43 -11.20 -5.96 -32.68
CA HIS A 43 -10.72 -4.70 -33.18
C HIS A 43 -11.79 -4.04 -34.03
N PHE A 44 -12.15 -2.80 -33.67
CA PHE A 44 -13.09 -1.99 -34.44
C PHE A 44 -12.32 -0.91 -35.19
N ARG A 45 -12.54 -0.80 -36.46
CA ARG A 45 -11.87 0.18 -37.34
C ARG A 45 -12.76 1.39 -37.63
N GLY A 46 -14.05 1.23 -37.46
CA GLY A 46 -15.07 2.23 -37.71
C GLY A 46 -16.46 1.64 -37.65
N PRO A 47 -17.52 2.42 -37.90
CA PRO A 47 -18.88 1.94 -37.94
C PRO A 47 -19.09 1.01 -39.16
N GLN A 48 -20.08 0.12 -39.05
CA GLN A 48 -20.58 -0.60 -40.19
C GLN A 48 -21.36 0.34 -41.16
N LYS A 49 -21.63 -0.14 -42.38
CA LYS A 49 -22.38 0.65 -43.35
C LYS A 49 -23.76 1.05 -42.79
N GLY A 50 -24.04 2.35 -42.74
CA GLY A 50 -25.26 2.91 -42.13
C GLY A 50 -25.29 2.98 -40.63
N GLY A 51 -24.17 2.66 -39.93
CA GLY A 51 -24.04 2.78 -38.50
C GLY A 51 -23.20 3.99 -38.07
N GLU A 52 -23.20 4.27 -36.77
CA GLU A 52 -22.45 5.36 -36.13
C GLU A 52 -21.49 4.82 -35.09
N MET A 53 -20.33 5.44 -34.97
CA MET A 53 -19.33 5.13 -33.92
C MET A 53 -18.84 6.42 -33.28
N HIS A 54 -19.03 6.51 -31.98
CA HIS A 54 -18.56 7.64 -31.15
C HIS A 54 -17.50 7.17 -30.20
N ILE A 55 -16.40 7.91 -30.09
CA ILE A 55 -15.32 7.64 -29.12
C ILE A 55 -15.23 8.82 -28.17
N VAL A 56 -15.51 8.57 -26.91
CA VAL A 56 -15.45 9.59 -25.83
C VAL A 56 -14.18 9.39 -25.03
N LEU A 57 -13.27 10.35 -25.12
CA LEU A 57 -12.05 10.40 -24.30
C LEU A 57 -12.33 11.06 -22.97
N VAL A 58 -12.08 10.35 -21.88
CA VAL A 58 -12.37 10.79 -20.52
C VAL A 58 -11.10 11.16 -19.80
N ASP A 59 -10.94 12.40 -19.41
CA ASP A 59 -9.84 12.84 -18.53
C ASP A 59 -10.11 12.48 -17.07
N ASN A 60 -11.16 12.99 -16.48
CA ASN A 60 -11.53 12.77 -15.07
C ASN A 60 -10.33 12.83 -14.13
N GLY A 61 -9.54 13.90 -14.21
CA GLY A 61 -8.37 14.15 -13.36
C GLY A 61 -7.10 13.36 -13.72
N ARG A 62 -7.08 12.65 -14.86
CA ARG A 62 -5.88 11.91 -15.30
C ARG A 62 -4.73 12.83 -15.68
N SER A 63 -5.05 13.94 -16.36
CA SER A 63 -4.06 14.99 -16.69
C SER A 63 -3.44 15.59 -15.43
N ALA A 64 -4.25 15.90 -14.42
CA ALA A 64 -3.77 16.39 -13.14
C ALA A 64 -2.85 15.35 -12.46
N ARG A 65 -3.25 14.07 -12.47
CA ARG A 65 -2.44 12.99 -11.92
C ARG A 65 -1.12 12.79 -12.66
N LEU A 66 -1.09 13.02 -13.97
CA LEU A 66 0.15 12.95 -14.76
C LEU A 66 1.18 13.98 -14.27
N GLY A 67 0.73 15.14 -13.80
CA GLY A 67 1.56 16.17 -13.18
C GLY A 67 2.01 15.87 -11.74
N MET A 68 1.48 14.82 -11.10
CA MET A 68 1.88 14.41 -9.74
C MET A 68 3.10 13.51 -9.80
N GLU A 69 4.32 14.06 -9.60
CA GLU A 69 5.60 13.36 -9.72
C GLU A 69 5.63 12.01 -9.00
N GLU A 70 5.07 11.94 -7.80
CA GLU A 70 5.09 10.74 -6.97
C GLU A 70 4.01 9.70 -7.34
N PHE A 71 2.94 10.09 -8.05
CA PHE A 71 1.75 9.26 -8.26
C PHE A 71 1.42 8.97 -9.73
N TRP A 72 2.04 9.65 -10.71
CA TRP A 72 1.71 9.51 -12.13
C TRP A 72 1.84 8.08 -12.65
N THR A 73 2.77 7.29 -12.09
CA THR A 73 2.98 5.92 -12.55
C THR A 73 1.76 5.02 -12.34
N SER A 74 0.81 5.41 -11.47
CA SER A 74 -0.46 4.73 -11.30
C SER A 74 -1.29 4.68 -12.60
N LEU A 75 -1.10 5.65 -13.51
CA LEU A 75 -1.75 5.70 -14.83
C LEU A 75 -1.32 4.56 -15.76
N LYS A 76 -0.14 3.95 -15.54
CA LYS A 76 0.32 2.78 -16.30
C LYS A 76 -0.52 1.51 -16.05
N CYS A 77 -1.42 1.52 -15.07
CA CYS A 77 -2.16 0.32 -14.66
C CYS A 77 -2.98 -0.28 -15.80
N ILE A 78 -2.69 -1.51 -16.18
CA ILE A 78 -3.41 -2.27 -17.24
C ILE A 78 -4.60 -3.07 -16.69
N ARG A 79 -4.94 -2.94 -15.41
CA ARG A 79 -6.09 -3.61 -14.75
C ARG A 79 -6.00 -5.13 -14.71
N CYS A 80 -4.82 -5.72 -14.75
CA CYS A 80 -4.62 -7.18 -14.74
C CYS A 80 -5.00 -7.88 -13.42
N GLY A 81 -5.15 -7.15 -12.31
CA GLY A 81 -5.51 -7.73 -11.02
C GLY A 81 -4.38 -8.43 -10.25
N ALA A 82 -3.17 -8.56 -10.80
CA ALA A 82 -2.07 -9.30 -10.16
C ALA A 82 -1.74 -8.79 -8.73
N CYS A 83 -1.79 -7.48 -8.52
CA CYS A 83 -1.57 -6.89 -7.19
C CYS A 83 -2.65 -7.27 -6.16
N MET A 84 -3.89 -7.52 -6.59
CA MET A 84 -4.98 -7.99 -5.73
C MET A 84 -4.78 -9.45 -5.34
N ASN A 85 -4.35 -10.29 -6.28
CA ASN A 85 -4.11 -11.70 -6.04
C ASN A 85 -3.04 -11.98 -4.98
N THR A 86 -2.02 -11.13 -4.90
CA THR A 86 -0.92 -11.27 -3.93
C THR A 86 -1.17 -10.51 -2.61
N CYS A 87 -2.18 -9.64 -2.56
CA CYS A 87 -2.42 -8.79 -1.39
C CYS A 87 -3.10 -9.57 -0.25
N PRO A 88 -2.45 -9.69 0.93
CA PRO A 88 -3.05 -10.39 2.06
C PRO A 88 -4.31 -9.68 2.59
N VAL A 89 -4.37 -8.36 2.52
CA VAL A 89 -5.55 -7.58 2.93
C VAL A 89 -6.70 -7.85 1.99
N TYR A 90 -6.51 -7.69 0.68
CA TYR A 90 -7.55 -7.93 -0.31
C TYR A 90 -8.09 -9.38 -0.27
N ARG A 91 -7.21 -10.37 -0.11
CA ARG A 91 -7.60 -11.78 -0.01
C ARG A 91 -8.45 -12.10 1.23
N ARG A 92 -8.37 -11.28 2.27
CA ARG A 92 -9.16 -11.45 3.50
C ARG A 92 -10.46 -10.67 3.49
N SER A 93 -10.44 -9.42 3.01
CA SER A 93 -11.57 -8.51 3.10
C SER A 93 -12.43 -8.45 1.82
N GLY A 94 -11.87 -8.83 0.67
CA GLY A 94 -12.51 -8.68 -0.63
C GLY A 94 -12.59 -7.24 -1.11
N GLY A 95 -13.09 -7.06 -2.34
CA GLY A 95 -13.17 -5.74 -2.98
C GLY A 95 -14.22 -4.81 -2.38
N LEU A 96 -15.34 -5.35 -1.93
CA LEU A 96 -16.46 -4.57 -1.40
C LEU A 96 -16.07 -3.74 -0.17
N SER A 97 -15.18 -4.27 0.68
CA SER A 97 -14.71 -3.61 1.90
C SER A 97 -13.96 -2.31 1.66
N TYR A 98 -13.45 -2.07 0.44
CA TYR A 98 -12.78 -0.83 0.09
C TYR A 98 -13.76 0.35 -0.08
N GLY A 99 -15.05 0.09 -0.32
CA GLY A 99 -16.06 1.14 -0.48
C GLY A 99 -15.76 2.12 -1.65
N ALA A 100 -15.01 1.67 -2.63
CA ALA A 100 -14.50 2.47 -3.74
C ALA A 100 -14.64 1.73 -5.07
N VAL A 101 -14.62 2.47 -6.18
CA VAL A 101 -14.70 1.89 -7.54
C VAL A 101 -13.48 1.02 -7.84
N TYR A 102 -12.32 1.47 -7.41
CA TYR A 102 -11.08 0.71 -7.57
C TYR A 102 -10.71 0.06 -6.24
N SER A 103 -10.69 -1.25 -6.22
CA SER A 103 -10.32 -2.01 -5.03
C SER A 103 -8.87 -2.48 -5.06
N GLY A 104 -8.40 -3.01 -3.93
CA GLY A 104 -7.06 -3.56 -3.78
C GLY A 104 -5.94 -2.50 -3.75
N PRO A 105 -4.68 -2.94 -3.84
CA PRO A 105 -3.53 -2.04 -3.70
C PRO A 105 -3.51 -0.90 -4.72
N ILE A 106 -3.91 -1.16 -5.96
CA ILE A 106 -3.97 -0.12 -7.00
C ILE A 106 -5.08 0.90 -6.72
N GLY A 107 -6.23 0.46 -6.22
CA GLY A 107 -7.31 1.35 -5.81
C GLY A 107 -6.87 2.26 -4.67
N ALA A 108 -6.18 1.71 -3.68
CA ALA A 108 -5.70 2.45 -2.52
C ALA A 108 -4.72 3.59 -2.85
N ILE A 109 -4.11 3.59 -4.05
CA ILE A 109 -3.30 4.73 -4.54
C ILE A 109 -4.03 5.62 -5.54
N ILE A 110 -5.10 5.11 -6.18
CA ILE A 110 -5.87 5.87 -7.18
C ILE A 110 -7.01 6.66 -6.51
N ASP A 111 -7.78 6.03 -5.63
CA ASP A 111 -8.99 6.62 -5.06
C ASP A 111 -8.74 7.90 -4.25
N PRO A 112 -7.66 8.05 -3.46
CA PRO A 112 -7.35 9.30 -2.79
C PRO A 112 -7.16 10.48 -3.74
N THR A 113 -6.76 10.26 -4.99
CA THR A 113 -6.65 11.34 -5.99
C THR A 113 -8.00 11.93 -6.40
N PHE A 114 -9.10 11.22 -6.19
CA PHE A 114 -10.44 11.73 -6.45
C PHE A 114 -11.03 12.46 -5.24
N ASN A 115 -10.77 11.94 -4.04
CA ASN A 115 -11.23 12.56 -2.79
C ASN A 115 -10.39 12.04 -1.62
N GLU A 116 -9.44 12.85 -1.16
CA GLU A 116 -8.52 12.50 -0.08
C GLU A 116 -9.27 12.16 1.21
N ARG A 117 -10.22 13.01 1.62
CA ARG A 117 -10.98 12.84 2.86
C ARG A 117 -11.79 11.55 2.87
N LYS A 118 -12.53 11.29 1.79
CA LYS A 118 -13.37 10.08 1.67
C LYS A 118 -12.54 8.80 1.69
N TYR A 119 -11.40 8.81 1.03
CA TYR A 119 -10.56 7.63 0.84
C TYR A 119 -9.28 7.62 1.68
N SER A 120 -9.21 8.49 2.70
CA SER A 120 -8.05 8.65 3.60
C SER A 120 -7.61 7.35 4.30
N THR A 121 -8.52 6.41 4.50
CA THR A 121 -8.22 5.13 5.16
C THR A 121 -7.59 4.09 4.25
N LEU A 122 -7.82 4.16 2.92
CA LEU A 122 -7.39 3.14 1.97
C LEU A 122 -5.86 2.92 1.93
N PRO A 123 -5.01 3.96 1.92
CA PRO A 123 -3.56 3.77 1.96
C PRO A 123 -3.04 3.05 3.21
N PHE A 124 -3.84 3.04 4.29
CA PHE A 124 -3.52 2.32 5.53
C PHE A 124 -3.97 0.86 5.52
N ALA A 125 -4.84 0.48 4.60
CA ALA A 125 -5.27 -0.91 4.40
C ALA A 125 -4.18 -1.73 3.67
N SER A 126 -2.97 -1.74 4.19
CA SER A 126 -1.82 -2.43 3.61
C SER A 126 -0.85 -2.90 4.68
N THR A 127 -0.30 -4.09 4.49
CA THR A 127 0.79 -4.65 5.31
C THR A 127 2.17 -4.12 4.91
N MET A 128 2.26 -3.34 3.84
CA MET A 128 3.52 -2.77 3.29
C MET A 128 4.59 -3.82 2.93
N ASN A 129 4.20 -5.05 2.62
CA ASN A 129 5.14 -6.15 2.30
C ASN A 129 5.77 -6.05 0.90
N GLY A 130 5.34 -5.10 0.07
CA GLY A 130 5.90 -4.85 -1.26
C GLY A 130 5.50 -5.85 -2.36
N SER A 131 4.79 -6.94 -2.05
CA SER A 131 4.42 -7.96 -3.04
C SER A 131 3.63 -7.41 -4.23
N CYS A 132 2.76 -6.43 -3.99
CA CYS A 132 1.98 -5.77 -5.04
C CYS A 132 2.85 -5.04 -6.07
N THR A 133 3.97 -4.47 -5.65
CA THR A 133 4.97 -3.85 -6.53
C THR A 133 5.72 -4.90 -7.33
N ASN A 134 6.16 -5.97 -6.67
CA ASN A 134 6.97 -7.02 -7.30
C ASN A 134 6.21 -7.73 -8.43
N VAL A 135 4.92 -8.02 -8.23
CA VAL A 135 4.10 -8.70 -9.25
C VAL A 135 3.56 -7.78 -10.33
N CYS A 136 3.73 -6.47 -10.20
CA CYS A 136 3.18 -5.53 -11.18
C CYS A 136 3.91 -5.64 -12.52
N PRO A 137 3.21 -6.06 -13.62
CA PRO A 137 3.84 -6.29 -14.92
C PRO A 137 4.31 -4.99 -15.58
N VAL A 138 3.68 -3.87 -15.25
CA VAL A 138 4.04 -2.53 -15.76
C VAL A 138 4.89 -1.72 -14.77
N LYS A 139 5.40 -2.39 -13.72
CA LYS A 139 6.36 -1.83 -12.75
C LYS A 139 5.88 -0.54 -12.07
N ILE A 140 4.63 -0.54 -11.60
CA ILE A 140 4.14 0.51 -10.72
C ILE A 140 4.68 0.25 -9.33
N ASN A 141 5.30 1.26 -8.73
CA ASN A 141 5.81 1.19 -7.36
C ASN A 141 4.69 1.45 -6.34
N ILE A 142 3.79 0.45 -6.21
CA ILE A 142 2.53 0.61 -5.47
C ILE A 142 2.77 0.83 -3.98
N HIS A 143 3.66 0.04 -3.35
CA HIS A 143 3.86 0.11 -1.90
C HIS A 143 4.52 1.43 -1.47
N GLU A 144 5.41 2.00 -2.29
CA GLU A 144 5.97 3.32 -2.01
C GLU A 144 4.93 4.43 -2.17
N GLN A 145 4.08 4.36 -3.20
CA GLN A 145 2.98 5.32 -3.36
C GLN A 145 2.00 5.24 -2.19
N LEU A 146 1.71 4.04 -1.64
CA LEU A 146 0.92 3.90 -0.42
C LEU A 146 1.57 4.61 0.77
N TYR A 147 2.90 4.49 0.92
CA TYR A 147 3.64 5.18 1.95
C TYR A 147 3.59 6.71 1.77
N LYS A 148 3.80 7.19 0.55
CA LYS A 148 3.72 8.61 0.21
C LYS A 148 2.33 9.18 0.48
N TRP A 149 1.27 8.46 0.11
CA TRP A 149 -0.10 8.85 0.45
C TRP A 149 -0.32 8.99 1.95
N ARG A 150 0.23 8.09 2.77
CA ARG A 150 0.12 8.22 4.23
C ARG A 150 0.73 9.51 4.75
N ARG A 151 1.84 9.95 4.12
CA ARG A 151 2.50 11.21 4.46
C ARG A 151 1.65 12.40 4.04
N VAL A 152 1.20 12.45 2.80
CA VAL A 152 0.33 13.52 2.26
C VAL A 152 -0.93 13.67 3.11
N LEU A 153 -1.62 12.58 3.43
CA LEU A 153 -2.83 12.61 4.27
C LEU A 153 -2.56 13.10 5.71
N ALA A 154 -1.37 12.84 6.23
CA ALA A 154 -0.96 13.37 7.53
C ALA A 154 -0.66 14.87 7.48
N GLU A 155 0.01 15.33 6.41
CA GLU A 155 0.33 16.74 6.15
C GLU A 155 -0.93 17.57 5.88
N HIS A 156 -1.91 17.04 5.14
CA HIS A 156 -3.20 17.69 4.87
C HIS A 156 -4.21 17.57 6.03
N HIS A 157 -3.81 17.01 7.16
CA HIS A 157 -4.66 16.83 8.35
C HIS A 157 -5.94 16.02 8.13
N GLU A 158 -5.98 15.15 7.12
CA GLU A 158 -7.13 14.30 6.82
C GLU A 158 -7.26 13.07 7.75
N LEU A 159 -6.32 12.91 8.69
CA LEU A 159 -6.38 11.87 9.72
C LEU A 159 -7.14 12.34 10.97
N PRO A 160 -7.88 11.43 11.66
CA PRO A 160 -8.51 11.76 12.94
C PRO A 160 -7.49 12.34 13.93
N PHE A 161 -7.87 13.40 14.63
CA PHE A 161 -7.01 14.12 15.57
C PHE A 161 -6.26 13.21 16.54
N VAL A 162 -6.99 12.30 17.18
CA VAL A 162 -6.40 11.36 18.17
C VAL A 162 -5.31 10.49 17.53
N LYS A 163 -5.57 9.96 16.33
CA LYS A 163 -4.59 9.14 15.60
C LYS A 163 -3.34 9.95 15.25
N ARG A 164 -3.51 11.19 14.80
CA ARG A 164 -2.42 12.09 14.46
C ARG A 164 -1.52 12.38 15.66
N GLU A 165 -2.10 12.74 16.80
CA GLU A 165 -1.35 13.04 18.02
C GLU A 165 -0.62 11.82 18.58
N ILE A 166 -1.26 10.65 18.58
CA ILE A 166 -0.61 9.40 18.99
C ILE A 166 0.60 9.09 18.10
N MET A 167 0.46 9.23 16.78
CA MET A 167 1.57 8.99 15.84
C MET A 167 2.70 10.01 16.02
N HIS A 168 2.37 11.27 16.28
CA HIS A 168 3.35 12.31 16.55
C HIS A 168 4.14 12.06 17.85
N MET A 169 3.44 11.70 18.93
CA MET A 169 4.09 11.30 20.18
C MET A 169 4.96 10.05 20.01
N ALA A 170 4.47 9.04 19.33
CA ALA A 170 5.23 7.83 19.03
C ALA A 170 6.50 8.15 18.21
N GLY A 171 6.39 9.03 17.23
CA GLY A 171 7.52 9.49 16.41
C GLY A 171 8.59 10.18 17.27
N LYS A 172 8.19 11.09 18.16
CA LYS A 172 9.12 11.75 19.11
C LYS A 172 9.80 10.74 20.04
N LEU A 173 9.01 9.79 20.58
CA LEU A 173 9.53 8.77 21.49
C LEU A 173 10.55 7.87 20.78
N MET A 174 10.22 7.38 19.59
CA MET A 174 11.10 6.49 18.81
C MET A 174 12.31 7.21 18.21
N GLY A 175 12.18 8.51 17.92
CA GLY A 175 13.26 9.33 17.36
C GLY A 175 14.37 9.68 18.37
N GLN A 176 14.11 9.52 19.67
CA GLN A 176 15.09 9.82 20.72
C GLN A 176 15.57 8.55 21.44
N PRO A 177 16.82 8.11 21.24
CA PRO A 177 17.32 6.85 21.80
C PRO A 177 17.23 6.73 23.32
N THR A 178 17.38 7.84 24.03
CA THR A 178 17.28 7.90 25.49
C THR A 178 15.85 7.68 25.97
N LEU A 179 14.88 8.42 25.40
CA LEU A 179 13.46 8.27 25.71
C LEU A 179 12.94 6.88 25.36
N TYR A 180 13.34 6.36 24.20
CA TYR A 180 12.98 5.02 23.78
C TYR A 180 13.46 3.95 24.75
N ARG A 181 14.71 4.04 25.23
CA ARG A 181 15.28 3.10 26.20
C ARG A 181 14.58 3.19 27.57
N THR A 182 14.33 4.39 28.05
CA THR A 182 13.61 4.56 29.32
C THR A 182 12.18 4.05 29.22
N ALA A 183 11.49 4.27 28.09
CA ALA A 183 10.16 3.75 27.88
C ALA A 183 10.11 2.22 27.83
N ILE A 184 11.06 1.57 27.13
CA ILE A 184 11.14 0.10 27.09
C ILE A 184 11.43 -0.47 28.50
N ASN A 185 12.40 0.08 29.21
CA ASN A 185 12.71 -0.39 30.57
C ASN A 185 11.54 -0.17 31.54
N GLY A 186 10.83 0.97 31.39
CA GLY A 186 9.63 1.24 32.17
C GLY A 186 8.48 0.27 31.85
N THR A 187 8.32 -0.09 30.58
CA THR A 187 7.32 -1.07 30.14
C THR A 187 7.63 -2.47 30.69
N GLU A 188 8.91 -2.87 30.72
CA GLU A 188 9.34 -4.15 31.34
C GLU A 188 8.96 -4.21 32.82
N VAL A 189 9.31 -3.17 33.58
CA VAL A 189 8.97 -3.07 35.00
C VAL A 189 7.44 -3.07 35.20
N ALA A 190 6.70 -2.29 34.39
CA ALA A 190 5.25 -2.23 34.50
C ALA A 190 4.58 -3.57 34.20
N LEU A 191 4.99 -4.27 33.15
CA LEU A 191 4.43 -5.57 32.78
C LEU A 191 4.77 -6.68 33.76
N SER A 192 5.92 -6.59 34.43
CA SER A 192 6.34 -7.58 35.44
C SER A 192 5.73 -7.34 36.82
N SER A 193 5.45 -6.10 37.19
CA SER A 193 5.04 -5.70 38.53
C SER A 193 3.56 -5.43 38.70
N LEU A 194 2.86 -5.08 37.62
CA LEU A 194 1.42 -4.75 37.68
C LEU A 194 0.57 -6.02 37.71
N PRO A 195 -0.46 -6.08 38.57
CA PRO A 195 -1.36 -7.20 38.63
C PRO A 195 -2.23 -7.28 37.37
N ARG A 196 -2.66 -8.52 37.01
CA ARG A 196 -3.40 -8.80 35.77
C ARG A 196 -4.67 -7.95 35.60
N PHE A 197 -5.40 -7.63 36.68
CA PHE A 197 -6.61 -6.82 36.59
C PHE A 197 -6.36 -5.37 36.15
N VAL A 198 -5.17 -4.83 36.39
CA VAL A 198 -4.74 -3.51 35.90
C VAL A 198 -4.37 -3.57 34.45
N LEU A 199 -3.67 -4.63 34.02
CA LEU A 199 -3.23 -4.82 32.64
C LEU A 199 -4.37 -5.19 31.68
N TYR A 200 -5.37 -5.95 32.16
CA TYR A 200 -6.47 -6.50 31.36
C TYR A 200 -7.83 -5.87 31.71
N ASN A 201 -7.84 -4.55 31.94
CA ASN A 201 -9.07 -3.81 32.19
C ASN A 201 -9.79 -3.41 30.88
N TRP A 202 -11.00 -2.90 30.99
CA TRP A 202 -11.83 -2.51 29.84
C TRP A 202 -11.25 -1.33 29.04
N LEU A 203 -10.37 -0.51 29.61
CA LEU A 203 -9.69 0.60 28.97
C LEU A 203 -8.53 0.14 28.09
N ASN A 204 -8.04 -1.08 28.26
CA ASN A 204 -6.99 -1.64 27.44
C ASN A 204 -7.57 -2.39 26.23
N PRO A 205 -7.63 -1.78 25.03
CA PRO A 205 -8.21 -2.42 23.86
C PRO A 205 -7.39 -3.63 23.37
N TRP A 206 -6.10 -3.71 23.69
CA TRP A 206 -5.25 -4.84 23.34
C TRP A 206 -5.60 -6.10 24.16
N GLY A 207 -5.82 -5.93 25.45
CA GLY A 207 -6.10 -7.03 26.37
C GLY A 207 -7.48 -7.71 26.18
N LYS A 208 -8.39 -7.13 25.38
CA LYS A 208 -9.72 -7.72 25.13
C LYS A 208 -9.68 -9.03 24.36
N HIS A 209 -8.74 -9.18 23.45
CA HIS A 209 -8.69 -10.29 22.49
C HIS A 209 -7.30 -10.90 22.34
N ARG A 210 -6.30 -10.43 23.09
CA ARG A 210 -4.90 -10.87 22.99
C ARG A 210 -4.24 -10.83 24.35
N GLU A 211 -3.35 -11.78 24.60
CA GLU A 211 -2.45 -11.72 25.74
C GLU A 211 -1.31 -10.73 25.46
N LEU A 212 -0.93 -10.00 26.49
CA LEU A 212 0.26 -9.17 26.43
C LEU A 212 1.50 -10.07 26.41
N PRO A 213 2.53 -9.72 25.62
CA PRO A 213 3.75 -10.50 25.58
C PRO A 213 4.43 -10.52 26.96
N HIS A 214 4.97 -11.68 27.34
CA HIS A 214 5.75 -11.77 28.55
C HIS A 214 7.00 -10.88 28.48
N PRO A 215 7.26 -10.04 29.50
CA PRO A 215 8.43 -9.20 29.50
C PRO A 215 9.70 -10.06 29.57
N VAL A 216 10.70 -9.69 28.80
CA VAL A 216 12.00 -10.33 28.84
C VAL A 216 12.83 -9.73 29.96
N LYS A 217 13.55 -10.55 30.73
CA LYS A 217 14.40 -10.11 31.87
C LYS A 217 15.55 -9.19 31.44
N GLN A 218 15.90 -9.16 30.18
CA GLN A 218 17.00 -8.36 29.66
C GLN A 218 16.66 -7.86 28.24
N THR A 219 16.77 -6.55 28.03
CA THR A 219 16.57 -5.97 26.70
C THR A 219 17.68 -6.44 25.75
N PHE A 220 17.34 -6.59 24.45
CA PHE A 220 18.33 -6.96 23.42
C PHE A 220 19.54 -6.03 23.42
N HIS A 221 19.35 -4.74 23.64
CA HIS A 221 20.44 -3.76 23.68
C HIS A 221 21.44 -4.02 24.83
N SER A 222 20.95 -4.32 26.05
CA SER A 222 21.81 -4.64 27.15
C SER A 222 22.49 -6.00 27.00
N TRP A 223 21.76 -6.99 26.44
CA TRP A 223 22.33 -8.27 26.06
C TRP A 223 23.46 -8.13 25.02
N TYR A 224 23.20 -7.36 23.94
CA TYR A 224 24.18 -7.12 22.87
C TYR A 224 25.45 -6.43 23.39
N LYS A 225 25.29 -5.41 24.22
CA LYS A 225 26.45 -4.75 24.89
C LYS A 225 27.27 -5.72 25.73
N LYS A 226 26.58 -6.56 26.50
CA LYS A 226 27.24 -7.49 27.43
C LYS A 226 27.98 -8.62 26.70
N ASN A 227 27.40 -9.18 25.67
CA ASN A 227 27.91 -10.40 25.01
C ASN A 227 28.70 -10.14 23.74
N ARG A 228 28.22 -9.26 22.85
CA ARG A 228 28.80 -9.05 21.50
C ARG A 228 29.85 -7.95 21.43
N LEU A 229 29.72 -6.89 22.22
CA LEU A 229 30.71 -5.82 22.21
C LEU A 229 31.96 -6.17 23.05
N LYS A 230 31.83 -7.05 24.03
CA LYS A 230 33.00 -7.60 24.75
C LYS A 230 33.84 -8.49 23.83
N ASP A 231 33.23 -9.43 23.14
CA ASP A 231 33.91 -10.30 22.16
C ASP A 231 34.71 -9.51 21.13
N LYS A 232 34.18 -8.38 20.66
CA LYS A 232 34.86 -7.48 19.72
C LYS A 232 36.05 -6.73 20.34
N LYS A 233 36.02 -6.45 21.63
CA LYS A 233 37.16 -5.82 22.33
C LYS A 233 38.29 -6.81 22.59
N GLU A 234 37.94 -8.03 22.97
CA GLU A 234 38.91 -9.10 23.18
C GLU A 234 39.57 -9.57 21.88
N SER A 235 38.81 -9.66 20.78
CA SER A 235 39.37 -10.00 19.47
C SER A 235 40.26 -8.91 18.85
N LYS A 236 40.13 -7.64 19.28
CA LYS A 236 41.02 -6.54 18.87
C LYS A 236 42.20 -6.32 19.78
N GLY A 237 42.12 -6.75 21.04
CA GLY A 237 43.22 -6.65 22.00
C GLY A 237 44.23 -7.81 21.95
N GLY A 238 43.94 -8.87 21.23
CA GLY A 238 44.83 -10.03 21.03
C GLY A 238 45.71 -9.99 19.79
N LYS A 239 45.84 -8.83 19.13
CA LYS A 239 46.77 -8.57 18.03
C LYS A 239 47.62 -7.34 18.35
N ALA A 240 48.49 -7.49 19.34
CA ALA A 240 49.61 -6.63 19.59
C ALA A 240 50.82 -7.52 19.82
#